data_7be27ff4e1749cff3019b213cb5de460
#
_entry.id   7be27ff4e1749cff3019b213cb5de460
#
_cell.length_a   1.000
_cell.length_b   1.000
_cell.length_c   1.000
_cell.angle_alpha   90.00
_cell.angle_beta   90.00
_cell.angle_gamma   90.00
#
_symmetry.space_group_name_H-M   'P 1'
#
loop_
_entity.id
_entity.type
_entity.pdbx_description
1 polymer ?
#
loop_
_entity_poly.entity_id
_entity_poly.type
_entity_poly.pdbx_seq_one_letter_code
_entity_poly.pdbx_strand_id
1 'polypeptide(L)'
;MTIKTDVVVVGAGPCGIFAVFELGLLGIRTHVVDSLDMIGGQCTTLYPEKPIYDIPGLPSVSGQELVDRLAQQATPFDPTYHLGQQVVELGPQEDGSFMLVTGTGTQFHTRTVIIAAGLGAFLSRPLRLAGVEDFVGANLHYLVEDKTRFQNKNIVILGGGDSAIDWVLALAPIARSVTLVHRRAEFRAAPASVEQLKVLADDESANVRYLVGRVASYTHSSGCIDSINVL
;
A
#
# COMPACT_ATOMS: atom_id res chain seq x y z
N MET A 1 -24.31 17.72 -11.09
CA MET A 1 -24.80 18.41 -9.86
C MET A 1 -23.58 18.69 -8.99
N THR A 2 -23.41 19.93 -8.52
CA THR A 2 -22.26 20.31 -7.70
C THR A 2 -22.61 20.19 -6.21
N ILE A 3 -21.81 19.45 -5.46
CA ILE A 3 -21.94 19.29 -4.01
C ILE A 3 -21.28 20.50 -3.34
N LYS A 4 -22.05 21.23 -2.52
CA LYS A 4 -21.53 22.32 -1.71
C LYS A 4 -21.22 21.82 -0.31
N THR A 5 -20.00 22.05 0.17
CA THR A 5 -19.54 21.59 1.48
C THR A 5 -18.48 22.52 2.06
N ASP A 6 -18.18 22.40 3.34
CA ASP A 6 -17.11 23.16 3.98
C ASP A 6 -15.74 22.54 3.72
N VAL A 7 -15.66 21.20 3.71
CA VAL A 7 -14.39 20.47 3.57
C VAL A 7 -14.53 19.27 2.64
N VAL A 8 -13.54 19.09 1.77
CA VAL A 8 -13.28 17.84 1.04
C VAL A 8 -11.90 17.31 1.44
N VAL A 9 -11.86 16.05 1.89
CA VAL A 9 -10.61 15.31 2.13
C VAL A 9 -10.32 14.45 0.91
N VAL A 10 -9.15 14.62 0.30
CA VAL A 10 -8.67 13.83 -0.83
C VAL A 10 -7.76 12.73 -0.32
N GLY A 11 -8.23 11.51 -0.37
CA GLY A 11 -7.58 10.31 0.15
C GLY A 11 -8.26 9.75 1.40
N ALA A 12 -8.73 8.50 1.32
CA ALA A 12 -9.35 7.74 2.41
C ALA A 12 -8.38 6.77 3.10
N GLY A 13 -7.09 7.05 3.06
CA GLY A 13 -6.08 6.36 3.85
C GLY A 13 -6.13 6.73 5.33
N PRO A 14 -5.25 6.18 6.19
CA PRO A 14 -5.25 6.44 7.64
C PRO A 14 -5.28 7.92 8.01
N CYS A 15 -4.49 8.75 7.33
CA CYS A 15 -4.46 10.20 7.58
C CYS A 15 -5.78 10.88 7.20
N GLY A 16 -6.41 10.49 6.08
CA GLY A 16 -7.68 11.04 5.65
C GLY A 16 -8.83 10.64 6.58
N ILE A 17 -8.85 9.38 7.01
CA ILE A 17 -9.85 8.89 7.97
C ILE A 17 -9.68 9.59 9.33
N PHE A 18 -8.45 9.78 9.79
CA PHE A 18 -8.20 10.52 11.03
C PHE A 18 -8.58 12.01 10.91
N ALA A 19 -8.36 12.62 9.74
CA ALA A 19 -8.81 14.00 9.48
C ALA A 19 -10.34 14.14 9.59
N VAL A 20 -11.11 13.12 9.20
CA VAL A 20 -12.58 13.09 9.42
C VAL A 20 -12.93 13.18 10.90
N PHE A 21 -12.22 12.41 11.74
CA PHE A 21 -12.43 12.44 13.19
C PHE A 21 -12.16 13.86 13.75
N GLU A 22 -11.02 14.45 13.43
CA GLU A 22 -10.64 15.78 13.90
C GLU A 22 -11.62 16.88 13.43
N LEU A 23 -12.05 16.82 12.16
CA LEU A 23 -13.05 17.73 11.62
C LEU A 23 -14.41 17.55 12.30
N GLY A 24 -14.77 16.31 12.59
CA GLY A 24 -16.01 15.98 13.29
C GLY A 24 -16.06 16.54 14.71
N LEU A 25 -14.94 16.54 15.45
CA LEU A 25 -14.84 17.18 16.75
C LEU A 25 -15.10 18.70 16.68
N LEU A 26 -14.82 19.32 15.54
CA LEU A 26 -15.11 20.73 15.25
C LEU A 26 -16.53 20.94 14.71
N GLY A 27 -17.35 19.90 14.60
CA GLY A 27 -18.70 19.97 14.04
C GLY A 27 -18.75 20.17 12.53
N ILE A 28 -17.65 19.88 11.81
CA ILE A 28 -17.53 20.06 10.37
C ILE A 28 -17.86 18.75 9.66
N ARG A 29 -18.86 18.75 8.80
CA ARG A 29 -19.19 17.59 7.94
C ARG A 29 -18.17 17.44 6.83
N THR A 30 -17.76 16.21 6.59
CA THR A 30 -16.66 15.89 5.68
C THR A 30 -17.12 15.02 4.51
N HIS A 31 -16.77 15.43 3.30
CA HIS A 31 -16.77 14.57 2.12
C HIS A 31 -15.34 14.05 1.90
N VAL A 32 -15.19 12.74 1.73
CA VAL A 32 -13.91 12.08 1.47
C VAL A 32 -13.93 11.51 0.06
N VAL A 33 -12.93 11.82 -0.75
CA VAL A 33 -12.81 11.33 -2.13
C VAL A 33 -11.58 10.45 -2.25
N ASP A 34 -11.73 9.23 -2.76
CA ASP A 34 -10.59 8.32 -3.01
C ASP A 34 -10.74 7.64 -4.37
N SER A 35 -9.59 7.39 -5.02
CA SER A 35 -9.52 6.65 -6.28
C SER A 35 -9.76 5.15 -6.12
N LEU A 36 -9.56 4.61 -4.93
CA LEU A 36 -9.84 3.22 -4.58
C LEU A 36 -11.33 3.03 -4.29
N ASP A 37 -11.82 1.82 -4.46
CA ASP A 37 -13.19 1.42 -4.19
C ASP A 37 -13.46 1.07 -2.72
N MET A 38 -12.40 1.12 -1.88
CA MET A 38 -12.45 0.90 -0.43
C MET A 38 -11.62 1.94 0.32
N ILE A 39 -11.95 2.13 1.60
CA ILE A 39 -11.16 2.97 2.51
C ILE A 39 -9.89 2.24 2.97
N GLY A 40 -8.89 3.01 3.44
CA GLY A 40 -7.66 2.50 4.05
C GLY A 40 -6.41 2.74 3.22
N GLY A 41 -6.56 3.08 1.94
CA GLY A 41 -5.42 3.44 1.07
C GLY A 41 -4.38 2.34 1.01
N GLN A 42 -3.11 2.68 1.24
CA GLN A 42 -2.00 1.71 1.17
C GLN A 42 -2.12 0.59 2.21
N CYS A 43 -2.64 0.89 3.40
CA CYS A 43 -2.70 -0.08 4.49
C CYS A 43 -3.60 -1.27 4.15
N THR A 44 -4.75 -1.02 3.53
CA THR A 44 -5.67 -2.09 3.13
C THR A 44 -5.32 -2.69 1.78
N THR A 45 -4.77 -1.88 0.85
CA THR A 45 -4.51 -2.33 -0.51
C THR A 45 -3.18 -3.06 -0.65
N LEU A 46 -2.10 -2.61 0.02
CA LEU A 46 -0.76 -3.16 -0.19
C LEU A 46 -0.30 -4.13 0.91
N TYR A 47 -0.75 -3.93 2.15
CA TYR A 47 -0.22 -4.70 3.28
C TYR A 47 -1.25 -4.85 4.42
N PRO A 48 -2.45 -5.38 4.14
CA PRO A 48 -3.51 -5.50 5.15
C PRO A 48 -3.09 -6.32 6.37
N GLU A 49 -2.30 -7.37 6.17
CA GLU A 49 -1.82 -8.27 7.23
C GLU A 49 -0.41 -7.92 7.78
N LYS A 50 0.21 -6.88 7.23
CA LYS A 50 1.55 -6.48 7.68
C LYS A 50 1.46 -5.82 9.06
N PRO A 51 2.29 -6.24 10.04
CA PRO A 51 2.37 -5.55 11.31
C PRO A 51 3.03 -4.18 11.16
N ILE A 52 2.45 -3.18 11.80
CA ILE A 52 2.91 -1.81 11.91
C ILE A 52 3.25 -1.56 13.38
N TYR A 53 4.42 -1.00 13.67
CA TYR A 53 4.95 -0.86 15.03
C TYR A 53 5.12 0.60 15.47
N ASP A 54 4.95 1.55 14.55
CA ASP A 54 5.24 2.97 14.73
C ASP A 54 3.99 3.84 14.89
N ILE A 55 2.88 3.22 15.32
CA ILE A 55 1.66 3.96 15.67
C ILE A 55 1.66 4.23 17.18
N PRO A 56 1.67 5.51 17.60
CA PRO A 56 1.68 5.86 19.03
C PRO A 56 0.53 5.19 19.80
N GLY A 57 0.86 4.57 20.93
CA GLY A 57 -0.12 3.87 21.77
C GLY A 57 -0.50 2.46 21.32
N LEU A 58 -0.02 2.00 20.16
CA LEU A 58 -0.23 0.64 19.67
C LEU A 58 1.13 -0.04 19.47
N PRO A 59 1.51 -1.01 20.35
CA PRO A 59 2.80 -1.71 20.23
C PRO A 59 2.96 -2.46 18.91
N SER A 60 1.85 -2.97 18.37
CA SER A 60 1.75 -3.57 17.04
C SER A 60 0.30 -3.58 16.61
N VAL A 61 0.05 -3.35 15.34
CA VAL A 61 -1.29 -3.40 14.71
C VAL A 61 -1.12 -3.79 13.25
N SER A 62 -2.04 -4.58 12.68
CA SER A 62 -1.99 -4.84 11.23
C SER A 62 -2.49 -3.64 10.43
N GLY A 63 -2.15 -3.58 9.14
CA GLY A 63 -2.63 -2.51 8.26
C GLY A 63 -4.16 -2.43 8.22
N GLN A 64 -4.83 -3.57 8.11
CA GLN A 64 -6.30 -3.64 8.12
C GLN A 64 -6.87 -3.21 9.47
N GLU A 65 -6.35 -3.76 10.56
CA GLU A 65 -6.84 -3.45 11.91
C GLU A 65 -6.68 -1.95 12.25
N LEU A 66 -5.58 -1.31 11.82
CA LEU A 66 -5.41 0.13 11.99
C LEU A 66 -6.53 0.91 11.30
N VAL A 67 -6.84 0.55 10.06
CA VAL A 67 -7.90 1.20 9.28
C VAL A 67 -9.27 0.98 9.92
N ASP A 68 -9.57 -0.24 10.36
CA ASP A 68 -10.84 -0.57 11.02
C ASP A 68 -11.05 0.27 12.29
N ARG A 69 -10.00 0.43 13.11
CA ARG A 69 -10.03 1.26 14.32
C ARG A 69 -10.24 2.75 14.01
N LEU A 70 -9.55 3.27 12.98
CA LEU A 70 -9.73 4.66 12.54
C LEU A 70 -11.12 4.89 11.95
N ALA A 71 -11.64 3.96 11.15
CA ALA A 71 -12.99 4.03 10.62
C ALA A 71 -14.04 4.01 11.73
N GLN A 72 -13.87 3.15 12.73
CA GLN A 72 -14.73 3.13 13.92
C GLN A 72 -14.70 4.48 14.66
N GLN A 73 -13.53 5.09 14.79
CA GLN A 73 -13.35 6.40 15.42
C GLN A 73 -14.03 7.52 14.62
N ALA A 74 -14.03 7.46 13.29
CA ALA A 74 -14.66 8.44 12.40
C ALA A 74 -16.19 8.26 12.27
N THR A 75 -16.71 7.06 12.48
CA THR A 75 -18.13 6.70 12.28
C THR A 75 -19.13 7.65 12.97
N PRO A 76 -18.93 8.13 14.21
CA PRO A 76 -19.88 9.02 14.87
C PRO A 76 -20.12 10.35 14.14
N PHE A 77 -19.23 10.74 13.22
CA PHE A 77 -19.29 11.99 12.49
C PHE A 77 -19.89 11.87 11.08
N ASP A 78 -20.38 10.69 10.72
CA ASP A 78 -21.16 10.42 9.50
C ASP A 78 -20.51 11.01 8.22
N PRO A 79 -19.23 10.67 7.92
CA PRO A 79 -18.58 11.17 6.70
C PRO A 79 -19.22 10.57 5.45
N THR A 80 -19.25 11.36 4.38
CA THR A 80 -19.69 10.85 3.07
C THR A 80 -18.48 10.46 2.23
N TYR A 81 -18.32 9.16 1.97
CA TYR A 81 -17.24 8.64 1.12
C TYR A 81 -17.67 8.58 -0.35
N HIS A 82 -16.81 9.09 -1.23
CA HIS A 82 -16.89 9.04 -2.68
C HIS A 82 -15.72 8.19 -3.18
N LEU A 83 -15.91 6.87 -3.15
CA LEU A 83 -14.90 5.88 -3.53
C LEU A 83 -14.91 5.60 -5.03
N GLY A 84 -13.81 5.06 -5.57
CA GLY A 84 -13.65 4.80 -6.99
C GLY A 84 -13.60 6.09 -7.83
N GLN A 85 -13.27 7.23 -7.22
CA GLN A 85 -13.29 8.54 -7.86
C GLN A 85 -11.97 9.26 -7.70
N GLN A 86 -11.17 9.28 -8.74
CA GLN A 86 -9.93 10.06 -8.75
C GLN A 86 -10.22 11.54 -8.93
N VAL A 87 -9.65 12.40 -8.07
CA VAL A 87 -9.64 13.85 -8.29
C VAL A 87 -8.73 14.16 -9.47
N VAL A 88 -9.26 14.84 -10.48
CA VAL A 88 -8.54 15.20 -11.70
C VAL A 88 -8.33 16.71 -11.86
N GLU A 89 -9.15 17.52 -11.20
CA GLU A 89 -9.01 18.96 -11.19
C GLU A 89 -9.22 19.53 -9.80
N LEU A 90 -8.42 20.53 -9.45
CA LEU A 90 -8.57 21.37 -8.26
C LEU A 90 -8.19 22.80 -8.64
N GLY A 91 -9.13 23.73 -8.52
CA GLY A 91 -8.91 25.13 -8.84
C GLY A 91 -9.50 26.07 -7.80
N PRO A 92 -8.73 27.13 -7.41
CA PRO A 92 -9.27 28.19 -6.55
C PRO A 92 -10.33 29.01 -7.31
N GLN A 93 -11.29 29.53 -6.56
CA GLN A 93 -12.34 30.42 -7.04
C GLN A 93 -12.07 31.87 -6.57
N GLU A 94 -12.71 32.84 -7.20
CA GLU A 94 -12.54 34.28 -6.88
C GLU A 94 -12.94 34.61 -5.43
N ASP A 95 -13.88 33.86 -4.86
CA ASP A 95 -14.36 34.03 -3.49
C ASP A 95 -13.48 33.33 -2.43
N GLY A 96 -12.33 32.77 -2.83
CA GLY A 96 -11.40 32.04 -1.96
C GLY A 96 -11.79 30.60 -1.67
N SER A 97 -12.89 30.10 -2.26
CA SER A 97 -13.28 28.70 -2.22
C SER A 97 -12.53 27.89 -3.29
N PHE A 98 -12.81 26.60 -3.35
CA PHE A 98 -12.21 25.68 -4.32
C PHE A 98 -13.29 24.93 -5.09
N MET A 99 -13.05 24.74 -6.38
CA MET A 99 -13.76 23.78 -7.21
C MET A 99 -12.89 22.53 -7.38
N LEU A 100 -13.47 21.36 -7.08
CA LEU A 100 -12.82 20.07 -7.23
C LEU A 100 -13.67 19.20 -8.14
N VAL A 101 -13.03 18.51 -9.11
CA VAL A 101 -13.70 17.63 -10.08
C VAL A 101 -13.06 16.26 -10.03
N THR A 102 -13.89 15.22 -10.05
CA THR A 102 -13.44 13.83 -10.16
C THR A 102 -13.51 13.34 -11.60
N GLY A 103 -12.75 12.29 -11.92
CA GLY A 103 -12.77 11.65 -13.24
C GLY A 103 -14.13 11.05 -13.63
N THR A 104 -15.03 10.81 -12.67
CA THR A 104 -16.41 10.38 -12.90
C THR A 104 -17.38 11.53 -13.11
N GLY A 105 -16.90 12.79 -13.04
CA GLY A 105 -17.70 14.00 -13.24
C GLY A 105 -18.38 14.53 -11.97
N THR A 106 -18.11 13.98 -10.78
CA THR A 106 -18.58 14.56 -9.53
C THR A 106 -17.85 15.87 -9.28
N GLN A 107 -18.59 16.92 -8.91
CA GLN A 107 -18.06 18.24 -8.65
C GLN A 107 -18.32 18.65 -7.20
N PHE A 108 -17.32 19.27 -6.57
CA PHE A 108 -17.43 19.84 -5.24
C PHE A 108 -17.08 21.33 -5.27
N HIS A 109 -17.92 22.15 -4.67
CA HIS A 109 -17.61 23.52 -4.32
C HIS A 109 -17.40 23.59 -2.81
N THR A 110 -16.16 23.80 -2.39
CA THR A 110 -15.75 23.66 -0.99
C THR A 110 -14.91 24.83 -0.52
N ARG A 111 -14.99 25.15 0.76
CA ARG A 111 -14.17 26.21 1.38
C ARG A 111 -12.74 25.75 1.65
N THR A 112 -12.57 24.44 1.91
CA THR A 112 -11.26 23.88 2.29
C THR A 112 -11.05 22.53 1.63
N VAL A 113 -9.82 22.23 1.24
CA VAL A 113 -9.38 20.92 0.75
C VAL A 113 -8.23 20.43 1.61
N ILE A 114 -8.37 19.22 2.14
CA ILE A 114 -7.28 18.52 2.83
C ILE A 114 -6.74 17.44 1.89
N ILE A 115 -5.47 17.56 1.52
CA ILE A 115 -4.83 16.58 0.64
C ILE A 115 -4.13 15.53 1.50
N ALA A 116 -4.71 14.33 1.56
CA ALA A 116 -4.21 13.14 2.26
C ALA A 116 -3.97 11.97 1.29
N ALA A 117 -3.62 12.29 0.04
CA ALA A 117 -3.57 11.36 -1.10
C ALA A 117 -2.40 10.36 -1.07
N GLY A 118 -1.52 10.40 -0.07
CA GLY A 118 -0.38 9.49 0.07
C GLY A 118 0.53 9.49 -1.17
N LEU A 119 0.70 8.33 -1.80
CA LEU A 119 1.45 8.18 -3.06
C LEU A 119 0.59 8.45 -4.31
N GLY A 120 -0.63 8.93 -4.14
CA GLY A 120 -1.60 9.11 -5.21
C GLY A 120 -2.29 7.81 -5.63
N ALA A 121 -2.92 7.81 -6.79
CA ALA A 121 -3.53 6.62 -7.35
C ALA A 121 -2.44 5.57 -7.61
N PHE A 122 -2.58 4.42 -6.98
CA PHE A 122 -1.56 3.37 -7.06
C PHE A 122 -1.43 2.78 -8.45
N LEU A 123 -0.23 2.83 -8.97
CA LEU A 123 0.20 1.95 -10.04
C LEU A 123 1.38 1.13 -9.50
N SER A 124 1.22 -0.18 -9.40
CA SER A 124 2.33 -1.09 -9.14
C SER A 124 3.41 -0.88 -10.18
N ARG A 125 4.69 -0.95 -9.77
CA ARG A 125 5.80 -0.86 -10.72
C ARG A 125 6.00 -2.23 -11.36
N PRO A 126 5.60 -2.43 -12.62
CA PRO A 126 5.69 -3.74 -13.25
C PRO A 126 7.14 -4.19 -13.40
N LEU A 127 7.35 -5.49 -13.31
CA LEU A 127 8.61 -6.13 -13.69
C LEU A 127 8.78 -5.99 -15.20
N ARG A 128 9.85 -5.31 -15.62
CA ARG A 128 10.08 -4.98 -17.03
C ARG A 128 10.76 -6.13 -17.78
N LEU A 129 10.02 -7.21 -17.99
CA LEU A 129 10.42 -8.35 -18.81
C LEU A 129 9.29 -8.67 -19.78
N ALA A 130 9.63 -8.98 -21.01
CA ALA A 130 8.62 -9.25 -22.05
C ALA A 130 7.75 -10.46 -21.68
N GLY A 131 6.42 -10.33 -21.74
CA GLY A 131 5.46 -11.40 -21.50
C GLY A 131 5.27 -11.78 -20.01
N VAL A 132 5.92 -11.07 -19.09
CA VAL A 132 5.81 -11.41 -17.65
C VAL A 132 4.44 -11.06 -17.08
N GLU A 133 3.72 -10.18 -17.72
CA GLU A 133 2.37 -9.74 -17.34
C GLU A 133 1.35 -10.89 -17.34
N ASP A 134 1.57 -11.90 -18.17
CA ASP A 134 0.68 -13.08 -18.31
C ASP A 134 0.65 -13.93 -17.02
N PHE A 135 1.62 -13.76 -16.12
CA PHE A 135 1.75 -14.50 -14.86
C PHE A 135 1.21 -13.74 -13.64
N VAL A 136 0.70 -12.52 -13.85
CA VAL A 136 0.13 -11.73 -12.75
C VAL A 136 -1.11 -12.42 -12.18
N GLY A 137 -1.12 -12.63 -10.85
CA GLY A 137 -2.17 -13.38 -10.16
C GLY A 137 -1.98 -14.89 -10.16
N ALA A 138 -1.22 -15.46 -11.12
CA ALA A 138 -0.85 -16.89 -11.11
C ALA A 138 0.27 -17.14 -10.10
N ASN A 139 1.48 -16.70 -10.40
CA ASN A 139 2.61 -16.75 -9.48
C ASN A 139 3.56 -15.54 -9.55
N LEU A 140 3.15 -14.47 -10.22
CA LEU A 140 3.70 -13.13 -10.10
C LEU A 140 2.72 -12.24 -9.34
N HIS A 141 3.14 -11.68 -8.23
CA HIS A 141 2.29 -10.88 -7.36
C HIS A 141 2.94 -9.52 -7.10
N TYR A 142 2.20 -8.44 -7.35
CA TYR A 142 2.60 -7.09 -6.95
C TYR A 142 2.00 -6.67 -5.62
N LEU A 143 1.07 -7.47 -5.12
CA LEU A 143 0.31 -7.30 -3.91
C LEU A 143 0.18 -8.65 -3.20
N VAL A 144 0.29 -8.66 -1.88
CA VAL A 144 0.06 -9.82 -1.04
C VAL A 144 -1.17 -9.55 -0.17
N GLU A 145 -2.30 -10.09 -0.58
CA GLU A 145 -3.58 -9.98 0.16
C GLU A 145 -3.68 -11.03 1.27
N ASP A 146 -3.17 -12.22 1.00
CA ASP A 146 -3.21 -13.36 1.90
C ASP A 146 -1.86 -14.09 1.88
N LYS A 147 -1.12 -13.99 2.97
CA LYS A 147 0.20 -14.64 3.12
C LYS A 147 0.13 -16.16 3.18
N THR A 148 -1.02 -16.76 3.51
CA THR A 148 -1.17 -18.23 3.59
C THR A 148 -0.99 -18.89 2.23
N ARG A 149 -1.26 -18.17 1.13
CA ARG A 149 -1.03 -18.64 -0.26
C ARG A 149 0.44 -18.98 -0.54
N PHE A 150 1.36 -18.48 0.26
CA PHE A 150 2.81 -18.67 0.12
C PHE A 150 3.36 -19.78 1.03
N GLN A 151 2.50 -20.46 1.78
CA GLN A 151 2.89 -21.54 2.67
C GLN A 151 3.56 -22.70 1.88
N ASN A 152 4.72 -23.12 2.34
CA ASN A 152 5.54 -24.19 1.72
C ASN A 152 5.97 -23.90 0.25
N LYS A 153 5.94 -22.62 -0.19
CA LYS A 153 6.38 -22.22 -1.54
C LYS A 153 7.83 -21.72 -1.53
N ASN A 154 8.47 -21.83 -2.69
CA ASN A 154 9.72 -21.13 -2.96
C ASN A 154 9.38 -19.74 -3.47
N ILE A 155 9.84 -18.70 -2.79
CA ILE A 155 9.46 -17.32 -3.03
C ILE A 155 10.68 -16.51 -3.44
N VAL A 156 10.49 -15.65 -4.42
CA VAL A 156 11.45 -14.61 -4.76
C VAL A 156 10.80 -13.25 -4.54
N ILE A 157 11.45 -12.40 -3.75
CA ILE A 157 11.03 -11.03 -3.48
C ILE A 157 11.98 -10.09 -4.19
N LEU A 158 11.45 -9.14 -4.96
CA LEU A 158 12.22 -8.15 -5.70
C LEU A 158 12.09 -6.79 -5.04
N GLY A 159 13.18 -6.30 -4.44
CA GLY A 159 13.16 -4.99 -3.78
C GLY A 159 14.29 -4.81 -2.77
N GLY A 160 14.36 -3.63 -2.16
CA GLY A 160 15.40 -3.32 -1.16
C GLY A 160 14.98 -2.16 -0.25
N GLY A 161 13.70 -1.86 -0.17
CA GLY A 161 13.08 -0.96 0.80
C GLY A 161 12.39 -1.74 1.92
N ASP A 162 11.79 -1.01 2.87
CA ASP A 162 11.10 -1.59 4.02
C ASP A 162 10.10 -2.68 3.64
N SER A 163 9.22 -2.43 2.67
CA SER A 163 8.23 -3.41 2.24
C SER A 163 8.83 -4.74 1.79
N ALA A 164 9.97 -4.71 1.09
CA ALA A 164 10.60 -5.95 0.63
C ALA A 164 11.17 -6.77 1.79
N ILE A 165 11.86 -6.10 2.73
CA ILE A 165 12.44 -6.77 3.91
C ILE A 165 11.34 -7.27 4.85
N ASP A 166 10.32 -6.46 5.10
CA ASP A 166 9.19 -6.85 5.94
C ASP A 166 8.48 -8.09 5.39
N TRP A 167 8.32 -8.20 4.06
CA TRP A 167 7.77 -9.41 3.45
C TRP A 167 8.72 -10.61 3.57
N VAL A 168 10.03 -10.43 3.51
CA VAL A 168 10.97 -11.52 3.83
C VAL A 168 10.74 -12.02 5.24
N LEU A 169 10.72 -11.11 6.22
CA LEU A 169 10.55 -11.47 7.64
C LEU A 169 9.18 -12.11 7.91
N ALA A 170 8.12 -11.62 7.26
CA ALA A 170 6.76 -12.14 7.43
C ALA A 170 6.55 -13.51 6.78
N LEU A 171 7.23 -13.80 5.66
CA LEU A 171 7.06 -15.03 4.89
C LEU A 171 8.08 -16.12 5.25
N ALA A 172 9.23 -15.77 5.80
CA ALA A 172 10.25 -16.74 6.21
C ALA A 172 9.70 -17.88 7.10
N PRO A 173 8.84 -17.61 8.10
CA PRO A 173 8.32 -18.67 8.97
C PRO A 173 7.40 -19.68 8.29
N ILE A 174 6.79 -19.34 7.16
CA ILE A 174 5.76 -20.15 6.50
C ILE A 174 6.19 -20.69 5.13
N ALA A 175 7.13 -20.04 4.47
CA ALA A 175 7.61 -20.42 3.15
C ALA A 175 8.59 -21.60 3.22
N ARG A 176 8.74 -22.34 2.12
CA ARG A 176 9.81 -23.34 1.98
C ARG A 176 11.17 -22.66 1.85
N SER A 177 11.25 -21.58 1.04
CA SER A 177 12.43 -20.73 0.91
C SER A 177 12.03 -19.34 0.49
N VAL A 178 12.80 -18.34 0.94
CA VAL A 178 12.64 -16.93 0.56
C VAL A 178 13.97 -16.43 0.02
N THR A 179 13.98 -15.93 -1.22
CA THR A 179 15.13 -15.29 -1.82
C THR A 179 14.81 -13.82 -2.08
N LEU A 180 15.51 -12.91 -1.41
CA LEU A 180 15.42 -11.49 -1.71
C LEU A 180 16.41 -11.13 -2.82
N VAL A 181 15.97 -10.47 -3.87
CA VAL A 181 16.84 -9.96 -4.94
C VAL A 181 16.81 -8.43 -4.91
N HIS A 182 17.96 -7.81 -4.70
CA HIS A 182 18.11 -6.37 -4.73
C HIS A 182 19.27 -5.96 -5.62
N ARG A 183 19.08 -4.92 -6.43
CA ARG A 183 20.07 -4.43 -7.41
C ARG A 183 21.32 -3.78 -6.82
N ARG A 184 21.39 -3.54 -5.51
CA ARG A 184 22.48 -2.89 -4.78
C ARG A 184 22.80 -3.67 -3.51
N ALA A 185 24.02 -3.58 -3.04
CA ALA A 185 24.41 -4.13 -1.74
C ALA A 185 23.77 -3.39 -0.55
N GLU A 186 23.43 -2.11 -0.75
CA GLU A 186 22.86 -1.24 0.28
C GLU A 186 21.33 -1.24 0.21
N PHE A 187 20.69 -1.48 1.35
CA PHE A 187 19.24 -1.43 1.50
C PHE A 187 18.79 -0.01 1.88
N ARG A 188 17.56 0.35 1.49
CA ARG A 188 16.90 1.61 1.87
C ARG A 188 15.90 1.42 3.00
N ALA A 189 15.88 0.26 3.62
CA ALA A 189 14.98 -0.08 4.71
C ALA A 189 15.56 0.35 6.06
N ALA A 190 14.73 0.30 7.09
CA ALA A 190 15.12 0.59 8.47
C ALA A 190 16.31 -0.30 8.89
N PRO A 191 17.36 0.25 9.51
CA PRO A 191 18.57 -0.51 9.88
C PRO A 191 18.25 -1.76 10.72
N ALA A 192 17.28 -1.68 11.64
CA ALA A 192 16.88 -2.83 12.47
C ALA A 192 16.30 -3.99 11.65
N SER A 193 15.49 -3.70 10.64
CA SER A 193 14.93 -4.72 9.73
C SER A 193 16.03 -5.33 8.85
N VAL A 194 16.98 -4.52 8.39
CA VAL A 194 18.13 -4.98 7.61
C VAL A 194 19.01 -5.91 8.43
N GLU A 195 19.23 -5.61 9.70
CA GLU A 195 20.00 -6.47 10.60
C GLU A 195 19.31 -7.82 10.82
N GLN A 196 18.00 -7.84 11.03
CA GLN A 196 17.24 -9.09 11.13
C GLN A 196 17.32 -9.92 9.85
N LEU A 197 17.22 -9.29 8.67
CA LEU A 197 17.42 -9.98 7.40
C LEU A 197 18.80 -10.64 7.31
N LYS A 198 19.87 -9.92 7.69
CA LYS A 198 21.25 -10.44 7.64
C LYS A 198 21.43 -11.62 8.58
N VAL A 199 20.96 -11.51 9.83
CA VAL A 199 21.00 -12.62 10.80
C VAL A 199 20.32 -13.87 10.23
N LEU A 200 19.14 -13.72 9.60
CA LEU A 200 18.46 -14.84 8.96
C LEU A 200 19.21 -15.39 7.74
N ALA A 201 19.84 -14.52 6.95
CA ALA A 201 20.53 -14.95 5.73
C ALA A 201 21.92 -15.56 6.00
N ASP A 202 22.55 -15.24 7.13
CA ASP A 202 23.84 -15.78 7.57
C ASP A 202 23.67 -17.14 8.31
N ASP A 203 22.46 -17.49 8.73
CA ASP A 203 22.14 -18.78 9.32
C ASP A 203 21.94 -19.82 8.20
N GLU A 204 22.91 -20.72 8.03
CA GLU A 204 22.85 -21.80 7.03
C GLU A 204 21.66 -22.76 7.19
N SER A 205 21.06 -22.80 8.37
CA SER A 205 19.85 -23.59 8.65
C SER A 205 18.55 -22.86 8.28
N ALA A 206 18.62 -21.54 8.07
CA ALA A 206 17.46 -20.74 7.70
C ALA A 206 17.12 -20.89 6.21
N ASN A 207 15.86 -20.70 5.91
CA ASN A 207 15.33 -20.77 4.55
C ASN A 207 15.40 -19.43 3.79
N VAL A 208 16.18 -18.46 4.29
CA VAL A 208 16.28 -17.09 3.76
C VAL A 208 17.66 -16.88 3.14
N ARG A 209 17.68 -16.20 2.00
CA ARG A 209 18.92 -15.70 1.38
C ARG A 209 18.64 -14.39 0.65
N TYR A 210 19.67 -13.57 0.43
CA TYR A 210 19.57 -12.44 -0.47
C TYR A 210 20.67 -12.46 -1.54
N LEU A 211 20.33 -11.92 -2.71
CA LEU A 211 21.22 -11.80 -3.87
C LEU A 211 21.30 -10.35 -4.30
N VAL A 212 22.50 -9.89 -4.55
CA VAL A 212 22.72 -8.58 -5.18
C VAL A 212 22.73 -8.77 -6.69
N GLY A 213 21.76 -8.19 -7.38
CA GLY A 213 21.64 -8.34 -8.83
C GLY A 213 20.29 -7.85 -9.36
N ARG A 214 20.08 -8.02 -10.65
CA ARG A 214 18.83 -7.70 -11.35
C ARG A 214 18.30 -8.94 -12.04
N VAL A 215 16.98 -9.09 -12.06
CA VAL A 215 16.34 -10.11 -12.89
C VAL A 215 16.56 -9.75 -14.35
N ALA A 216 17.18 -10.69 -15.07
CA ALA A 216 17.51 -10.53 -16.49
C ALA A 216 16.55 -11.30 -17.39
N SER A 217 16.11 -12.49 -16.97
CA SER A 217 15.17 -13.33 -17.70
C SER A 217 14.46 -14.29 -16.74
N TYR A 218 13.48 -14.99 -17.25
CA TYR A 218 12.76 -16.04 -16.55
C TYR A 218 12.53 -17.23 -17.49
N THR A 219 12.24 -18.40 -16.90
CA THR A 219 11.67 -19.54 -17.62
C THR A 219 10.27 -19.81 -17.12
N HIS A 220 9.43 -20.39 -17.94
CA HIS A 220 8.05 -20.67 -17.57
C HIS A 220 7.57 -21.98 -18.21
N SER A 221 6.63 -22.63 -17.54
CA SER A 221 5.89 -23.78 -18.07
C SER A 221 4.47 -23.78 -17.46
N SER A 222 3.54 -24.40 -18.18
CA SER A 222 2.16 -24.60 -17.68
C SER A 222 1.49 -23.37 -17.08
N GLY A 223 1.77 -22.17 -17.64
CA GLY A 223 1.18 -20.91 -17.17
C GLY A 223 1.79 -20.34 -15.89
N CYS A 224 2.96 -20.82 -15.46
CA CYS A 224 3.67 -20.34 -14.29
C CYS A 224 5.14 -20.05 -14.60
N ILE A 225 5.74 -19.09 -13.90
CA ILE A 225 7.19 -18.85 -13.90
C ILE A 225 7.84 -19.96 -13.09
N ASP A 226 8.79 -20.69 -13.69
CA ASP A 226 9.53 -21.77 -13.04
C ASP A 226 10.81 -21.27 -12.38
N SER A 227 11.53 -20.37 -13.04
CA SER A 227 12.77 -19.80 -12.52
C SER A 227 13.00 -18.37 -13.00
N ILE A 228 13.85 -17.66 -12.29
CA ILE A 228 14.40 -16.38 -12.71
C ILE A 228 15.92 -16.42 -12.77
N ASN A 229 16.51 -15.71 -13.72
CA ASN A 229 17.95 -15.51 -13.83
C ASN A 229 18.30 -14.12 -13.31
N VAL A 230 19.29 -14.07 -12.42
CA VAL A 230 19.78 -12.84 -11.78
C VAL A 230 21.21 -12.57 -12.26
N LEU A 231 21.48 -11.34 -12.72
CA LEU A 231 22.79 -10.82 -13.13
C LEU A 231 23.29 -9.78 -12.15
#